data_3bc6f4eb64b3f87cb11dab15e41ed36d
#
_entry.id   3bc6f4eb64b3f87cb11dab15e41ed36d
#
_cell.length_a   1.000
_cell.length_b   1.000
_cell.length_c   1.000
_cell.angle_alpha   90.00
_cell.angle_beta   90.00
_cell.angle_gamma   90.00
#
_symmetry.space_group_name_H-M   'P 1'
#
loop_
_entity.id
_entity.type
_entity.pdbx_description
1 polymer ?
#
loop_
_entity_poly.entity_id
_entity_poly.type
_entity_poly.pdbx_seq_one_letter_code
_entity_poly.pdbx_strand_id
1 'polypeptide(L)'
;MKRAFASLFVILILLASCKSKSEKITVKSEDGSKATIDVSSLADNAEKMKNRNEELQKLTPLTLDELKALLPEEIMGAKRDNMEATKMAGLANFSKADYKIDDSTDVSLSVFDCAGTAGAGYYNMAFLGMMSFEKDNEEEYTKTIDFKGDRAIESCRKKQNRCEFTFFGKDRYMVQLKGDNVGIDKLKQIGSDLPLK
;
A
#
# COMPACT_ATOMS: atom_id res chain seq x y z
N MET A 1 38.99 29.58 -11.81
CA MET A 1 39.16 29.26 -10.36
C MET A 1 37.99 28.40 -9.93
N LYS A 2 38.26 27.08 -9.77
CA LYS A 2 37.29 26.05 -9.41
C LYS A 2 37.16 26.02 -7.88
N ARG A 3 35.95 26.19 -7.34
CA ARG A 3 35.65 25.91 -5.93
C ARG A 3 34.75 24.70 -5.87
N ALA A 4 35.33 23.56 -5.50
CA ALA A 4 34.64 22.33 -5.16
C ALA A 4 34.02 22.53 -3.76
N PHE A 5 32.71 22.41 -3.65
CA PHE A 5 32.02 22.26 -2.36
C PHE A 5 31.88 20.75 -2.08
N ALA A 6 32.74 20.25 -1.20
CA ALA A 6 32.59 18.94 -0.61
C ALA A 6 31.62 19.04 0.56
N SER A 7 30.39 18.57 0.40
CA SER A 7 29.43 18.42 1.49
C SER A 7 29.79 17.15 2.29
N LEU A 8 30.37 17.38 3.46
CA LEU A 8 30.68 16.34 4.44
C LEU A 8 29.40 15.93 5.20
N PHE A 9 28.84 14.78 4.86
CA PHE A 9 27.73 14.19 5.60
C PHE A 9 28.29 13.57 6.88
N VAL A 10 28.13 14.26 8.01
CA VAL A 10 28.45 13.70 9.33
C VAL A 10 27.24 12.93 9.83
N ILE A 11 27.25 11.61 9.70
CA ILE A 11 26.30 10.72 10.38
C ILE A 11 26.81 10.51 11.80
N LEU A 12 26.19 11.15 12.76
CA LEU A 12 26.45 10.94 14.17
C LEU A 12 25.59 9.76 14.66
N ILE A 13 26.20 8.57 14.70
CA ILE A 13 25.55 7.40 15.32
C ILE A 13 25.85 7.45 16.81
N LEU A 14 24.86 7.86 17.60
CA LEU A 14 24.88 7.70 19.05
C LEU A 14 24.30 6.33 19.42
N LEU A 15 25.17 5.37 19.72
CA LEU A 15 24.82 4.14 20.39
C LEU A 15 24.58 4.45 21.87
N ALA A 16 23.32 4.54 22.27
CA ALA A 16 22.92 4.55 23.67
C ALA A 16 22.05 3.32 23.97
N SER A 17 22.57 2.52 24.88
CA SER A 17 22.09 1.26 25.43
C SER A 17 20.73 1.34 26.15
N CYS A 18 19.92 0.27 25.93
CA CYS A 18 18.93 -0.33 26.83
C CYS A 18 17.82 0.53 27.46
N LYS A 19 16.63 0.45 26.89
CA LYS A 19 15.33 0.01 27.49
C LYS A 19 14.20 0.33 26.53
N SER A 20 13.31 -0.64 26.32
CA SER A 20 12.12 -0.58 25.45
C SER A 20 11.33 0.73 25.59
N LYS A 21 11.60 1.68 24.71
CA LYS A 21 10.72 2.77 24.34
C LYS A 21 10.68 2.79 22.81
N SER A 22 9.50 2.90 22.23
CA SER A 22 9.31 3.05 20.80
C SER A 22 10.20 4.19 20.29
N GLU A 23 11.31 3.85 19.65
CA GLU A 23 12.19 4.85 19.03
C GLU A 23 11.61 5.24 17.68
N LYS A 24 10.99 6.41 17.64
CA LYS A 24 10.54 7.04 16.40
C LYS A 24 11.62 7.98 15.88
N ILE A 25 12.15 7.70 14.71
CA ILE A 25 13.06 8.62 14.00
C ILE A 25 12.24 9.52 13.10
N THR A 26 12.25 10.82 13.39
CA THR A 26 11.59 11.82 12.54
C THR A 26 12.64 12.58 11.75
N VAL A 27 12.56 12.47 10.42
CA VAL A 27 13.38 13.26 9.48
C VAL A 27 12.52 14.39 8.93
N LYS A 28 13.04 15.61 8.98
CA LYS A 28 12.41 16.79 8.35
C LYS A 28 13.18 17.11 7.08
N SER A 29 12.48 17.27 5.99
CA SER A 29 13.03 17.77 4.72
C SER A 29 12.99 19.30 4.68
N GLU A 30 13.79 19.90 3.82
CA GLU A 30 13.85 21.38 3.66
C GLU A 30 12.53 21.98 3.17
N ASP A 31 11.69 21.20 2.49
CA ASP A 31 10.33 21.57 2.05
C ASP A 31 9.27 21.54 3.17
N GLY A 32 9.69 21.28 4.42
CA GLY A 32 8.81 21.21 5.60
C GLY A 32 8.09 19.86 5.77
N SER A 33 8.27 18.91 4.86
CA SER A 33 7.73 17.55 5.03
C SER A 33 8.42 16.82 6.17
N LYS A 34 7.62 16.00 6.91
CA LYS A 34 8.12 15.16 8.01
C LYS A 34 7.91 13.70 7.64
N ALA A 35 8.95 12.90 7.73
CA ALA A 35 8.86 11.44 7.67
C ALA A 35 9.20 10.87 9.04
N THR A 36 8.30 10.04 9.59
CA THR A 36 8.53 9.38 10.88
C THR A 36 8.60 7.88 10.65
N ILE A 37 9.69 7.26 11.08
CA ILE A 37 9.92 5.80 11.01
C ILE A 37 9.92 5.27 12.44
N ASP A 38 9.06 4.29 12.72
CA ASP A 38 9.05 3.58 14.00
C ASP A 38 9.99 2.37 13.90
N VAL A 39 11.13 2.47 14.59
CA VAL A 39 12.20 1.46 14.55
C VAL A 39 11.90 0.29 15.49
N SER A 40 11.07 0.48 16.51
CA SER A 40 10.76 -0.56 17.49
C SER A 40 9.99 -1.75 16.90
N SER A 41 9.22 -1.50 15.84
CA SER A 41 8.43 -2.53 15.15
C SER A 41 9.15 -3.21 13.99
N LEU A 42 10.42 -2.85 13.70
CA LEU A 42 11.12 -3.38 12.52
C LEU A 42 11.38 -4.87 12.62
N ALA A 43 11.79 -5.38 13.77
CA ALA A 43 12.07 -6.82 13.95
C ALA A 43 10.79 -7.66 13.83
N ASP A 44 9.73 -7.25 14.52
CA ASP A 44 8.42 -7.94 14.47
C ASP A 44 7.83 -7.92 13.06
N ASN A 45 7.99 -6.79 12.36
CA ASN A 45 7.53 -6.66 10.99
C ASN A 45 8.34 -7.52 10.01
N ALA A 46 9.65 -7.64 10.21
CA ALA A 46 10.50 -8.50 9.38
C ALA A 46 10.15 -9.99 9.56
N GLU A 47 9.87 -10.41 10.79
CA GLU A 47 9.43 -11.78 11.08
C GLU A 47 8.04 -12.04 10.47
N LYS A 48 7.07 -11.14 10.67
CA LYS A 48 5.74 -11.22 10.06
C LYS A 48 5.83 -11.31 8.53
N MET A 49 6.66 -10.47 7.92
CA MET A 49 6.88 -10.47 6.46
C MET A 49 7.46 -11.79 5.99
N LYS A 50 8.48 -12.33 6.68
CA LYS A 50 9.10 -13.61 6.34
C LYS A 50 8.09 -14.76 6.41
N ASN A 51 7.39 -14.89 7.53
CA ASN A 51 6.40 -15.95 7.73
C ASN A 51 5.31 -15.90 6.66
N ARG A 52 4.78 -14.72 6.38
CA ARG A 52 3.78 -14.53 5.34
C ARG A 52 4.31 -14.87 3.94
N ASN A 53 5.54 -14.48 3.63
CA ASN A 53 6.18 -14.82 2.36
C ASN A 53 6.29 -16.33 2.17
N GLU A 54 6.71 -17.08 3.21
CA GLU A 54 6.82 -18.54 3.16
C GLU A 54 5.46 -19.22 2.95
N GLU A 55 4.39 -18.68 3.53
CA GLU A 55 3.02 -19.15 3.32
C GLU A 55 2.55 -18.87 1.90
N LEU A 56 2.71 -17.65 1.41
CA LEU A 56 2.32 -17.25 0.06
C LEU A 56 3.01 -18.06 -1.02
N GLN A 57 4.28 -18.41 -0.85
CA GLN A 57 5.03 -19.25 -1.81
C GLN A 57 4.41 -20.64 -1.99
N LYS A 58 3.73 -21.17 -0.99
CA LYS A 58 3.08 -22.51 -1.02
C LYS A 58 1.73 -22.49 -1.75
N LEU A 59 1.14 -21.29 -1.91
CA LEU A 59 -0.18 -21.16 -2.55
C LEU A 59 -0.05 -21.25 -4.07
N THR A 60 -1.05 -21.85 -4.70
CA THR A 60 -1.20 -21.84 -6.16
C THR A 60 -1.80 -20.51 -6.61
N PRO A 61 -1.18 -19.77 -7.54
CA PRO A 61 -1.75 -18.56 -8.08
C PRO A 61 -3.08 -18.79 -8.78
N LEU A 62 -4.00 -17.84 -8.62
CA LEU A 62 -5.33 -17.88 -9.23
C LEU A 62 -5.27 -17.91 -10.76
N THR A 63 -6.27 -18.53 -11.36
CA THR A 63 -6.57 -18.41 -12.79
C THR A 63 -7.11 -17.02 -13.12
N LEU A 64 -7.15 -16.66 -14.41
CA LEU A 64 -7.71 -15.37 -14.84
C LEU A 64 -9.20 -15.23 -14.47
N ASP A 65 -9.96 -16.31 -14.53
CA ASP A 65 -11.39 -16.27 -14.20
C ASP A 65 -11.63 -16.14 -12.69
N GLU A 66 -10.83 -16.82 -11.87
CA GLU A 66 -10.85 -16.63 -10.41
C GLU A 66 -10.45 -15.21 -10.01
N LEU A 67 -9.46 -14.60 -10.68
CA LEU A 67 -9.08 -13.21 -10.46
C LEU A 67 -10.21 -12.24 -10.80
N LYS A 68 -10.90 -12.43 -11.93
CA LYS A 68 -12.07 -11.62 -12.32
C LYS A 68 -13.21 -11.74 -11.31
N ALA A 69 -13.40 -12.93 -10.73
CA ALA A 69 -14.43 -13.18 -9.74
C ALA A 69 -14.21 -12.47 -8.39
N LEU A 70 -12.99 -11.94 -8.14
CA LEU A 70 -12.70 -11.09 -6.98
C LEU A 70 -13.25 -9.66 -7.11
N LEU A 71 -13.55 -9.23 -8.33
CA LEU A 71 -14.03 -7.87 -8.60
C LEU A 71 -15.56 -7.83 -8.44
N PRO A 72 -16.10 -6.98 -7.57
CA PRO A 72 -17.56 -6.81 -7.41
C PRO A 72 -18.21 -6.42 -8.74
N GLU A 73 -19.47 -6.80 -8.94
CA GLU A 73 -20.24 -6.36 -10.10
C GLU A 73 -20.62 -4.88 -10.01
N GLU A 74 -20.68 -4.34 -8.79
CA GLU A 74 -21.10 -2.98 -8.52
C GLU A 74 -20.34 -2.39 -7.33
N ILE A 75 -19.94 -1.13 -7.44
CA ILE A 75 -19.42 -0.30 -6.33
C ILE A 75 -20.16 1.04 -6.35
N MET A 76 -20.70 1.46 -5.19
CA MET A 76 -21.42 2.73 -5.03
C MET A 76 -22.58 2.94 -6.04
N GLY A 77 -23.25 1.85 -6.46
CA GLY A 77 -24.34 1.92 -7.44
C GLY A 77 -23.84 1.94 -8.91
N ALA A 78 -22.55 2.04 -9.13
CA ALA A 78 -21.96 1.96 -10.49
C ALA A 78 -21.60 0.53 -10.85
N LYS A 79 -22.01 0.10 -12.04
CA LYS A 79 -21.63 -1.20 -12.59
C LYS A 79 -20.15 -1.21 -12.97
N ARG A 80 -19.54 -2.38 -12.84
CA ARG A 80 -18.18 -2.64 -13.26
C ARG A 80 -17.99 -2.41 -14.75
N ASP A 81 -16.93 -1.68 -15.09
CA ASP A 81 -16.48 -1.41 -16.45
C ASP A 81 -14.98 -1.68 -16.61
N ASN A 82 -14.47 -1.78 -17.85
CA ASN A 82 -13.05 -1.97 -18.18
C ASN A 82 -12.35 -3.10 -17.38
N MET A 83 -13.06 -4.21 -17.17
CA MET A 83 -12.53 -5.32 -16.40
C MET A 83 -11.43 -6.06 -17.16
N GLU A 84 -10.29 -6.21 -16.51
CA GLU A 84 -9.19 -7.04 -17.00
C GLU A 84 -8.66 -7.99 -15.93
N ALA A 85 -8.04 -9.08 -16.36
CA ALA A 85 -7.21 -9.92 -15.51
C ALA A 85 -5.96 -10.33 -16.28
N THR A 86 -4.81 -10.24 -15.63
CA THR A 86 -3.52 -10.43 -16.29
C THR A 86 -2.63 -11.35 -15.48
N LYS A 87 -1.97 -12.30 -16.17
CA LYS A 87 -0.83 -13.05 -15.66
C LYS A 87 0.44 -12.42 -16.17
N MET A 88 1.33 -12.03 -15.26
CA MET A 88 2.58 -11.38 -15.61
C MET A 88 3.76 -12.22 -15.12
N ALA A 89 4.61 -12.68 -16.04
CA ALA A 89 5.79 -13.46 -15.69
C ALA A 89 6.71 -12.66 -14.73
N GLY A 90 7.04 -13.28 -13.60
CA GLY A 90 7.91 -12.65 -12.58
C GLY A 90 7.26 -11.62 -11.67
N LEU A 91 5.94 -11.36 -11.81
CA LEU A 91 5.17 -10.47 -10.95
C LEU A 91 3.89 -11.15 -10.45
N ALA A 92 3.19 -10.50 -9.51
CA ALA A 92 1.88 -10.96 -9.07
C ALA A 92 0.87 -10.93 -10.23
N ASN A 93 0.05 -11.97 -10.35
CA ASN A 93 -1.13 -11.91 -11.19
C ASN A 93 -2.12 -10.91 -10.60
N PHE A 94 -2.86 -10.20 -11.43
CA PHE A 94 -3.80 -9.20 -10.93
C PHE A 94 -5.08 -9.13 -11.76
N SER A 95 -6.11 -8.56 -11.16
CA SER A 95 -7.32 -8.10 -11.85
C SER A 95 -7.60 -6.65 -11.51
N LYS A 96 -8.24 -5.95 -12.45
CA LYS A 96 -8.62 -4.56 -12.33
C LYS A 96 -10.00 -4.33 -12.91
N ALA A 97 -10.75 -3.40 -12.31
CA ALA A 97 -11.97 -2.83 -12.90
C ALA A 97 -12.14 -1.38 -12.49
N ASP A 98 -12.86 -0.65 -13.33
CA ASP A 98 -13.26 0.74 -13.08
C ASP A 98 -14.77 0.80 -12.84
N TYR A 99 -15.21 1.75 -12.00
CA TYR A 99 -16.59 1.99 -11.63
C TYR A 99 -16.88 3.48 -11.76
N LYS A 100 -17.58 3.86 -12.84
CA LYS A 100 -17.91 5.26 -13.11
C LYS A 100 -19.24 5.61 -12.43
N ILE A 101 -19.19 6.37 -11.34
CA ILE A 101 -20.36 6.76 -10.54
C ILE A 101 -21.12 7.91 -11.25
N ASP A 102 -20.36 8.92 -11.70
CA ASP A 102 -20.86 10.03 -12.51
C ASP A 102 -19.74 10.58 -13.43
N ASP A 103 -19.92 11.76 -14.04
CA ASP A 103 -18.94 12.33 -14.97
C ASP A 103 -17.63 12.77 -14.33
N SER A 104 -17.61 12.98 -13.02
CA SER A 104 -16.47 13.47 -12.24
C SER A 104 -16.01 12.52 -11.15
N THR A 105 -16.79 11.48 -10.86
CA THR A 105 -16.60 10.58 -9.71
C THR A 105 -16.40 9.16 -10.20
N ASP A 106 -15.27 8.57 -9.91
CA ASP A 106 -14.98 7.17 -10.24
C ASP A 106 -14.16 6.47 -9.14
N VAL A 107 -14.20 5.15 -9.20
CA VAL A 107 -13.38 4.25 -8.38
C VAL A 107 -12.70 3.24 -9.29
N SER A 108 -11.38 3.12 -9.17
CA SER A 108 -10.63 1.99 -9.73
C SER A 108 -10.25 1.02 -8.63
N LEU A 109 -10.52 -0.26 -8.84
CA LEU A 109 -10.13 -1.36 -7.95
C LEU A 109 -9.11 -2.25 -8.66
N SER A 110 -7.97 -2.49 -8.02
CA SER A 110 -6.99 -3.50 -8.45
C SER A 110 -6.76 -4.52 -7.34
N VAL A 111 -6.75 -5.80 -7.69
CA VAL A 111 -6.48 -6.90 -6.75
C VAL A 111 -5.32 -7.73 -7.29
N PHE A 112 -4.23 -7.78 -6.55
CA PHE A 112 -3.02 -8.55 -6.87
C PHE A 112 -3.01 -9.83 -6.04
N ASP A 113 -2.87 -10.97 -6.69
CA ASP A 113 -2.71 -12.27 -6.04
C ASP A 113 -1.25 -12.49 -5.65
N CYS A 114 -0.97 -12.43 -4.36
CA CYS A 114 0.38 -12.60 -3.83
C CYS A 114 0.82 -14.07 -3.71
N ALA A 115 0.05 -15.02 -4.25
CA ALA A 115 0.37 -16.45 -4.23
C ALA A 115 1.52 -16.82 -5.18
N GLY A 116 2.26 -17.88 -4.81
CA GLY A 116 3.42 -18.38 -5.54
C GLY A 116 4.65 -17.51 -5.38
N THR A 117 5.78 -17.94 -5.94
CA THR A 117 7.08 -17.25 -5.76
C THR A 117 7.06 -15.79 -6.25
N ALA A 118 6.47 -15.54 -7.42
CA ALA A 118 6.39 -14.20 -7.99
C ALA A 118 5.47 -13.28 -7.17
N GLY A 119 4.28 -13.79 -6.76
CA GLY A 119 3.34 -13.06 -5.92
C GLY A 119 3.90 -12.76 -4.54
N ALA A 120 4.59 -13.71 -3.90
CA ALA A 120 5.27 -13.52 -2.62
C ALA A 120 6.39 -12.48 -2.71
N GLY A 121 7.11 -12.43 -3.84
CA GLY A 121 8.08 -11.37 -4.12
C GLY A 121 7.44 -9.98 -4.21
N TYR A 122 6.28 -9.88 -4.88
CA TYR A 122 5.50 -8.65 -4.94
C TYR A 122 5.00 -8.22 -3.56
N TYR A 123 4.49 -9.16 -2.75
CA TYR A 123 4.10 -8.89 -1.36
C TYR A 123 5.25 -8.26 -0.56
N ASN A 124 6.46 -8.84 -0.62
CA ASN A 124 7.61 -8.30 0.11
C ASN A 124 7.91 -6.86 -0.30
N MET A 125 7.91 -6.57 -1.60
CA MET A 125 8.16 -5.22 -2.11
C MET A 125 7.09 -4.22 -1.65
N ALA A 126 5.82 -4.61 -1.73
CA ALA A 126 4.70 -3.79 -1.29
C ALA A 126 4.70 -3.60 0.23
N PHE A 127 5.01 -4.64 1.01
CA PHE A 127 5.10 -4.57 2.46
C PHE A 127 6.19 -3.59 2.93
N LEU A 128 7.36 -3.58 2.27
CA LEU A 128 8.41 -2.60 2.55
C LEU A 128 7.93 -1.16 2.30
N GLY A 129 7.14 -0.95 1.24
CA GLY A 129 6.49 0.33 0.98
C GLY A 129 5.45 0.75 2.04
N MET A 130 4.88 -0.22 2.78
CA MET A 130 3.93 -0.01 3.87
C MET A 130 4.59 0.16 5.25
N MET A 131 5.92 0.19 5.33
CA MET A 131 6.59 0.51 6.60
C MET A 131 6.18 1.91 7.04
N SER A 132 6.16 2.11 8.38
CA SER A 132 5.65 3.34 9.00
C SER A 132 6.14 4.60 8.30
N PHE A 133 5.26 5.22 7.56
CA PHE A 133 5.53 6.43 6.79
C PHE A 133 4.38 7.42 7.02
N GLU A 134 4.72 8.66 7.27
CA GLU A 134 3.77 9.75 7.37
C GLU A 134 4.35 10.96 6.65
N LYS A 135 3.62 11.49 5.68
CA LYS A 135 3.92 12.72 4.95
C LYS A 135 2.65 13.55 4.91
N ASP A 136 2.73 14.81 5.27
CA ASP A 136 1.64 15.77 5.12
C ASP A 136 2.21 17.13 4.69
N ASN A 137 1.63 17.68 3.63
CA ASN A 137 1.90 19.02 3.15
C ASN A 137 0.63 19.65 2.55
N GLU A 138 0.73 20.84 1.96
CA GLU A 138 -0.42 21.56 1.39
C GLU A 138 -1.07 20.85 0.19
N GLU A 139 -0.35 19.96 -0.50
CA GLU A 139 -0.81 19.31 -1.72
C GLU A 139 -1.34 17.90 -1.50
N GLU A 140 -0.68 17.15 -0.61
CA GLU A 140 -0.99 15.74 -0.38
C GLU A 140 -0.69 15.31 1.05
N TYR A 141 -1.32 14.23 1.46
CA TYR A 141 -0.86 13.46 2.60
C TYR A 141 -0.74 11.98 2.24
N THR A 142 0.15 11.28 2.92
CA THR A 142 0.30 9.82 2.88
C THR A 142 0.63 9.34 4.27
N LYS A 143 -0.06 8.32 4.75
CA LYS A 143 0.27 7.70 6.04
C LYS A 143 0.00 6.21 6.06
N THR A 144 0.78 5.51 6.83
CA THR A 144 0.54 4.11 7.17
C THR A 144 -0.43 4.03 8.34
N ILE A 145 -1.42 3.17 8.24
CA ILE A 145 -2.44 2.91 9.26
C ILE A 145 -2.58 1.41 9.52
N ASP A 146 -3.22 1.05 10.63
CA ASP A 146 -3.70 -0.32 10.85
C ASP A 146 -5.09 -0.50 10.23
N PHE A 147 -5.24 -1.57 9.44
CA PHE A 147 -6.51 -1.91 8.82
C PHE A 147 -6.72 -3.43 8.89
N LYS A 148 -7.76 -3.86 9.60
CA LYS A 148 -8.12 -5.29 9.80
C LYS A 148 -6.96 -6.15 10.34
N GLY A 149 -6.10 -5.57 11.19
CA GLY A 149 -4.98 -6.26 11.82
C GLY A 149 -3.71 -6.34 10.96
N ASP A 150 -3.73 -5.74 9.78
CA ASP A 150 -2.57 -5.56 8.91
C ASP A 150 -2.30 -4.08 8.62
N ARG A 151 -1.13 -3.80 8.03
CA ARG A 151 -0.79 -2.44 7.61
C ARG A 151 -1.48 -2.09 6.31
N ALA A 152 -1.88 -0.83 6.21
CA ALA A 152 -2.42 -0.23 5.02
C ALA A 152 -1.81 1.15 4.81
N ILE A 153 -1.85 1.63 3.57
CA ILE A 153 -1.48 3.00 3.22
C ILE A 153 -2.71 3.73 2.74
N GLU A 154 -2.93 4.90 3.29
CA GLU A 154 -3.86 5.87 2.74
C GLU A 154 -3.11 7.10 2.26
N SER A 155 -3.49 7.61 1.10
CA SER A 155 -2.97 8.87 0.56
C SER A 155 -4.05 9.65 -0.15
N CYS A 156 -3.98 10.99 -0.08
CA CYS A 156 -4.88 11.85 -0.84
C CYS A 156 -4.11 13.05 -1.39
N ARG A 157 -4.35 13.37 -2.66
CA ARG A 157 -3.96 14.63 -3.29
C ARG A 157 -5.06 15.65 -3.08
N LYS A 158 -4.84 16.58 -2.16
CA LYS A 158 -5.84 17.53 -1.65
C LYS A 158 -6.46 18.40 -2.74
N LYS A 159 -5.63 18.95 -3.64
CA LYS A 159 -6.08 19.83 -4.74
C LYS A 159 -6.81 19.11 -5.86
N GLN A 160 -6.55 17.81 -6.04
CA GLN A 160 -7.16 16.99 -7.10
C GLN A 160 -8.36 16.19 -6.62
N ASN A 161 -8.64 16.23 -5.30
CA ASN A 161 -9.67 15.40 -4.65
C ASN A 161 -9.56 13.92 -5.02
N ARG A 162 -8.32 13.42 -5.13
CA ARG A 162 -7.98 12.04 -5.49
C ARG A 162 -7.37 11.34 -4.31
N CYS A 163 -7.98 10.24 -3.89
CA CYS A 163 -7.49 9.41 -2.80
C CYS A 163 -7.13 8.01 -3.29
N GLU A 164 -6.20 7.39 -2.58
CA GLU A 164 -5.77 6.01 -2.80
C GLU A 164 -5.69 5.28 -1.46
N PHE A 165 -6.19 4.05 -1.45
CA PHE A 165 -6.14 3.17 -0.30
C PHE A 165 -5.59 1.81 -0.70
N THR A 166 -4.46 1.41 -0.09
CA THR A 166 -3.79 0.14 -0.37
C THR A 166 -3.69 -0.67 0.91
N PHE A 167 -4.13 -1.91 0.87
CA PHE A 167 -4.10 -2.81 2.04
C PHE A 167 -3.87 -4.27 1.63
N PHE A 168 -3.45 -5.08 2.61
CA PHE A 168 -3.33 -6.53 2.44
C PHE A 168 -4.56 -7.20 3.04
N GLY A 169 -5.23 -8.04 2.25
CA GLY A 169 -6.49 -8.69 2.62
C GLY A 169 -6.45 -10.20 2.52
N LYS A 170 -7.13 -10.87 3.47
CA LYS A 170 -7.28 -12.34 3.50
C LYS A 170 -5.96 -13.10 3.42
N ASP A 171 -4.90 -12.52 3.97
CA ASP A 171 -3.58 -13.13 4.02
C ASP A 171 -2.97 -13.50 2.66
N ARG A 172 -3.55 -12.94 1.57
CA ARG A 172 -3.21 -13.32 0.22
C ARG A 172 -3.18 -12.17 -0.79
N TYR A 173 -4.07 -11.19 -0.66
CA TYR A 173 -4.30 -10.19 -1.71
C TYR A 173 -3.75 -8.83 -1.33
N MET A 174 -2.98 -8.21 -2.23
CA MET A 174 -2.75 -6.78 -2.16
C MET A 174 -3.85 -6.08 -2.94
N VAL A 175 -4.59 -5.21 -2.27
CA VAL A 175 -5.73 -4.48 -2.82
C VAL A 175 -5.38 -3.00 -2.91
N GLN A 176 -5.65 -2.40 -4.06
CA GLN A 176 -5.50 -0.97 -4.29
C GLN A 176 -6.83 -0.40 -4.78
N LEU A 177 -7.34 0.57 -4.06
CA LEU A 177 -8.51 1.37 -4.41
C LEU A 177 -8.05 2.80 -4.70
N LYS A 178 -8.44 3.33 -5.85
CA LYS A 178 -8.23 4.75 -6.22
C LYS A 178 -9.59 5.38 -6.45
N GLY A 179 -9.77 6.59 -5.94
CA GLY A 179 -11.03 7.33 -6.12
C GLY A 179 -10.75 8.75 -6.57
N ASP A 180 -11.37 9.15 -7.65
CA ASP A 180 -11.50 10.54 -8.04
C ASP A 180 -12.83 11.06 -7.46
N ASN A 181 -12.77 12.16 -6.70
CA ASN A 181 -13.88 12.71 -5.92
C ASN A 181 -14.52 11.73 -4.92
N VAL A 182 -13.75 10.71 -4.49
CA VAL A 182 -14.15 9.75 -3.45
C VAL A 182 -13.22 9.89 -2.26
N GLY A 183 -13.76 10.24 -1.10
CA GLY A 183 -12.98 10.42 0.12
C GLY A 183 -12.41 9.11 0.66
N ILE A 184 -11.31 9.21 1.42
CA ILE A 184 -10.56 8.06 1.93
C ILE A 184 -11.41 7.12 2.81
N ASP A 185 -12.32 7.66 3.62
CA ASP A 185 -13.17 6.83 4.49
C ASP A 185 -14.14 5.98 3.68
N LYS A 186 -14.59 6.49 2.53
CA LYS A 186 -15.42 5.71 1.60
C LYS A 186 -14.62 4.61 0.92
N LEU A 187 -13.37 4.86 0.53
CA LEU A 187 -12.48 3.82 -0.01
C LEU A 187 -12.20 2.73 1.03
N LYS A 188 -11.99 3.08 2.30
CA LYS A 188 -11.85 2.12 3.40
C LYS A 188 -13.11 1.26 3.58
N GLN A 189 -14.29 1.89 3.51
CA GLN A 189 -15.56 1.16 3.57
C GLN A 189 -15.66 0.16 2.41
N ILE A 190 -15.43 0.61 1.18
CA ILE A 190 -15.41 -0.27 -0.01
C ILE A 190 -14.42 -1.43 0.21
N GLY A 191 -13.19 -1.14 0.65
CA GLY A 191 -12.18 -2.17 0.94
C GLY A 191 -12.62 -3.17 2.01
N SER A 192 -13.43 -2.72 2.98
CA SER A 192 -14.00 -3.59 4.02
C SER A 192 -15.06 -4.55 3.47
N ASP A 193 -15.81 -4.12 2.47
CA ASP A 193 -16.96 -4.82 1.91
C ASP A 193 -16.59 -5.74 0.73
N LEU A 194 -15.32 -5.72 0.28
CA LEU A 194 -14.87 -6.56 -0.83
C LEU A 194 -15.07 -8.05 -0.56
N PRO A 195 -15.57 -8.84 -1.55
CA PRO A 195 -15.86 -10.27 -1.42
C PRO A 195 -14.58 -11.12 -1.56
N LEU A 196 -13.49 -10.73 -0.92
CA LEU A 196 -12.24 -11.50 -0.93
C LEU A 196 -12.44 -12.84 -0.20
N LYS A 197 -11.98 -13.91 -0.81
CA LYS A 197 -12.13 -15.30 -0.32
C LYS A 197 -10.83 -15.79 0.31
#